data_d31be1bc214e8cdee5d2d0758c16c213
#
_entry.id   d31be1bc214e8cdee5d2d0758c16c213
#
_cell.length_a   1.000
_cell.length_b   1.000
_cell.length_c   1.000
_cell.angle_alpha   90.00
_cell.angle_beta   90.00
_cell.angle_gamma   90.00
#
_symmetry.space_group_name_H-M   'P 1'
#
loop_
_entity.id
_entity.type
_entity.pdbx_description
1 polymer ?
#
loop_
_entity_poly.entity_id
_entity_poly.type
_entity_poly.pdbx_seq_one_letter_code
_entity_poly.pdbx_strand_id
1 'polypeptide(L)'
;MWTDDPNHKFYKECQEAYKTLSESTDAKGRKLKIHKVIMPATSVYMTEEEASTIDPVEGVLPRTPEDAFEPSYLNFLPINGAVLVPQFGDPNDAQALKDIQAAYPDREVIGIMTREVIYGGGNIHCITQQQPKARHK
;
A
#
# COMPACT_ATOMS: atom_id res chain seq x y z
N MET A 1 -4.39 5.43 -2.87
CA MET A 1 -3.48 6.48 -2.38
C MET A 1 -3.84 7.81 -3.02
N TRP A 2 -3.29 8.93 -2.51
CA TRP A 2 -3.66 10.29 -2.92
C TRP A 2 -2.46 11.21 -3.00
N THR A 3 -2.46 12.11 -3.98
CA THR A 3 -1.57 13.26 -4.05
C THR A 3 -2.33 14.51 -4.47
N ASP A 4 -1.99 15.66 -3.89
CA ASP A 4 -2.50 16.98 -4.28
C ASP A 4 -1.48 17.75 -5.17
N ASP A 5 -0.30 17.16 -5.42
CA ASP A 5 0.71 17.76 -6.30
C ASP A 5 0.34 17.54 -7.78
N PRO A 6 0.00 18.60 -8.54
CA PRO A 6 -0.37 18.49 -9.95
C PRO A 6 0.77 18.03 -10.86
N ASN A 7 2.02 18.06 -10.38
CA ASN A 7 3.19 17.58 -11.13
C ASN A 7 3.50 16.12 -10.85
N HIS A 8 2.82 15.50 -9.89
CA HIS A 8 3.04 14.09 -9.56
C HIS A 8 2.52 13.19 -10.68
N LYS A 9 3.30 12.17 -11.06
CA LYS A 9 2.98 11.25 -12.18
C LYS A 9 1.60 10.58 -12.08
N PHE A 10 1.06 10.40 -10.87
CA PHE A 10 -0.26 9.80 -10.62
C PHE A 10 -1.35 10.81 -10.23
N TYR A 11 -1.11 12.12 -10.39
CA TYR A 11 -2.10 13.12 -10.01
C TYR A 11 -3.42 12.94 -10.74
N LYS A 12 -3.36 12.78 -12.06
CA LYS A 12 -4.55 12.64 -12.90
C LYS A 12 -5.37 11.40 -12.53
N GLU A 13 -4.70 10.28 -12.35
CA GLU A 13 -5.33 9.02 -11.94
C GLU A 13 -6.00 9.13 -10.56
N CYS A 14 -5.37 9.84 -9.62
CA CYS A 14 -5.96 10.11 -8.31
C CYS A 14 -7.26 10.92 -8.43
N GLN A 15 -7.27 11.99 -9.25
CA GLN A 15 -8.45 12.83 -9.45
C GLN A 15 -9.59 12.04 -10.12
N GLU A 16 -9.29 11.25 -11.15
CA GLU A 16 -10.26 10.42 -11.86
C GLU A 16 -10.84 9.33 -10.94
N ALA A 17 -10.00 8.65 -10.17
CA ALA A 17 -10.43 7.65 -9.19
C ALA A 17 -11.32 8.27 -8.10
N TYR A 18 -10.94 9.44 -7.57
CA TYR A 18 -11.75 10.14 -6.57
C TYR A 18 -13.12 10.53 -7.12
N LYS A 19 -13.17 11.08 -8.34
CA LYS A 19 -14.42 11.42 -9.01
C LYS A 19 -15.30 10.18 -9.14
N THR A 20 -14.77 9.10 -9.69
CA THR A 20 -15.51 7.84 -9.88
C THR A 20 -16.07 7.31 -8.56
N LEU A 21 -15.24 7.27 -7.50
CA LEU A 21 -15.67 6.80 -6.19
C LEU A 21 -16.72 7.71 -5.56
N SER A 22 -16.63 9.05 -5.72
CA SER A 22 -17.58 10.00 -5.15
C SER A 22 -18.96 9.93 -5.80
N GLU A 23 -19.02 9.53 -7.07
CA GLU A 23 -20.25 9.34 -7.83
C GLU A 23 -20.83 7.93 -7.66
N SER A 24 -20.04 6.98 -7.13
CA SER A 24 -20.43 5.57 -6.97
C SER A 24 -21.17 5.29 -5.66
N THR A 25 -21.87 4.16 -5.65
CA THR A 25 -22.49 3.59 -4.45
C THR A 25 -22.08 2.11 -4.32
N ASP A 26 -22.25 1.55 -3.13
CA ASP A 26 -22.12 0.12 -2.93
C ASP A 26 -23.37 -0.65 -3.47
N ALA A 27 -23.34 -1.97 -3.38
CA ALA A 27 -24.44 -2.84 -3.83
C ALA A 27 -25.79 -2.61 -3.12
N LYS A 28 -25.80 -1.85 -2.01
CA LYS A 28 -27.01 -1.45 -1.27
C LYS A 28 -27.41 0.00 -1.54
N GLY A 29 -26.78 0.67 -2.50
CA GLY A 29 -27.05 2.07 -2.84
C GLY A 29 -26.48 3.09 -1.85
N ARG A 30 -25.60 2.70 -0.94
CA ARG A 30 -24.99 3.62 0.03
C ARG A 30 -23.79 4.33 -0.60
N LYS A 31 -23.67 5.64 -0.35
CA LYS A 31 -22.49 6.41 -0.79
C LYS A 31 -21.23 5.92 -0.07
N LEU A 32 -20.12 5.89 -0.79
CA LEU A 32 -18.83 5.53 -0.25
C LEU A 32 -18.27 6.65 0.64
N LYS A 33 -17.72 6.29 1.80
CA LYS A 33 -16.89 7.20 2.60
C LYS A 33 -15.44 7.04 2.13
N ILE A 34 -14.92 8.07 1.46
CA ILE A 34 -13.60 8.03 0.86
C ILE A 34 -12.57 8.59 1.84
N HIS A 35 -11.55 7.80 2.13
CA HIS A 35 -10.39 8.23 2.89
C HIS A 35 -9.20 8.39 1.94
N LYS A 36 -8.57 9.54 1.98
CA LYS A 36 -7.36 9.84 1.22
C LYS A 36 -6.16 9.42 2.07
N VAL A 37 -5.28 8.61 1.52
CA VAL A 37 -4.02 8.20 2.14
C VAL A 37 -2.91 8.75 1.28
N ILE A 38 -2.01 9.53 1.87
CA ILE A 38 -0.89 10.13 1.15
C ILE A 38 -0.06 9.07 0.41
N MET A 39 0.45 9.42 -0.75
CA MET A 39 1.41 8.58 -1.47
C MET A 39 2.80 8.65 -0.85
N PRO A 40 3.62 7.59 -0.94
CA PRO A 40 5.05 7.70 -0.74
C PRO A 40 5.63 8.80 -1.63
N ALA A 41 6.61 9.52 -1.10
CA ALA A 41 7.26 10.61 -1.81
C ALA A 41 8.22 10.12 -2.90
N THR A 42 8.76 8.89 -2.71
CA THR A 42 9.79 8.31 -3.59
C THR A 42 9.46 6.88 -3.98
N SER A 43 9.89 6.47 -5.17
CA SER A 43 9.94 5.07 -5.54
C SER A 43 11.05 4.34 -4.78
N VAL A 44 10.93 3.04 -4.61
CA VAL A 44 11.96 2.19 -4.01
C VAL A 44 12.79 1.57 -5.13
N TYR A 45 14.10 1.54 -4.93
CA TYR A 45 15.06 0.88 -5.83
C TYR A 45 15.86 -0.15 -5.05
N MET A 46 16.27 -1.20 -5.72
CA MET A 46 17.22 -2.17 -5.16
C MET A 46 18.64 -1.59 -5.20
N THR A 47 19.47 -2.00 -4.25
CA THR A 47 20.93 -1.86 -4.38
C THR A 47 21.47 -2.95 -5.31
N GLU A 48 22.72 -2.79 -5.79
CA GLU A 48 23.41 -3.85 -6.54
C GLU A 48 23.55 -5.14 -5.72
N GLU A 49 23.81 -5.00 -4.41
CA GLU A 49 23.91 -6.13 -3.49
C GLU A 49 22.57 -6.86 -3.39
N GLU A 50 21.45 -6.15 -3.19
CA GLU A 50 20.11 -6.74 -3.13
C GLU A 50 19.74 -7.43 -4.44
N ALA A 51 19.99 -6.79 -5.58
CA ALA A 51 19.73 -7.39 -6.89
C ALA A 51 20.53 -8.67 -7.13
N SER A 52 21.79 -8.72 -6.65
CA SER A 52 22.65 -9.90 -6.79
C SER A 52 22.18 -11.12 -5.98
N THR A 53 21.29 -10.93 -5.00
CA THR A 53 20.74 -12.02 -4.18
C THR A 53 19.56 -12.75 -4.84
N ILE A 54 19.05 -12.21 -5.96
CA ILE A 54 17.89 -12.80 -6.65
C ILE A 54 18.40 -13.80 -7.69
N ASP A 55 18.02 -15.06 -7.52
CA ASP A 55 18.34 -16.10 -8.49
C ASP A 55 17.61 -15.84 -9.81
N PRO A 56 18.31 -15.90 -10.96
CA PRO A 56 17.67 -15.77 -12.26
C PRO A 56 16.77 -16.99 -12.52
N VAL A 57 15.55 -16.72 -13.01
CA VAL A 57 14.58 -17.74 -13.39
C VAL A 57 14.34 -17.66 -14.90
N GLU A 58 14.43 -18.80 -15.60
CA GLU A 58 14.18 -18.87 -17.04
C GLU A 58 12.78 -18.34 -17.39
N GLY A 59 12.69 -17.45 -18.37
CA GLY A 59 11.43 -16.83 -18.80
C GLY A 59 10.92 -15.68 -17.92
N VAL A 60 11.63 -15.31 -16.87
CA VAL A 60 11.33 -14.15 -16.01
C VAL A 60 12.35 -13.06 -16.26
N LEU A 61 11.88 -11.81 -16.46
CA LEU A 61 12.78 -10.67 -16.54
C LEU A 61 13.52 -10.49 -15.22
N PRO A 62 14.85 -10.35 -15.25
CA PRO A 62 15.62 -10.11 -14.02
C PRO A 62 15.24 -8.79 -13.38
N ARG A 63 15.30 -8.73 -12.06
CA ARG A 63 15.21 -7.47 -11.31
C ARG A 63 16.57 -6.79 -11.31
N THR A 64 16.58 -5.50 -11.58
CA THR A 64 17.81 -4.70 -11.64
C THR A 64 17.73 -3.49 -10.71
N PRO A 65 18.87 -2.88 -10.35
CA PRO A 65 18.89 -1.65 -9.56
C PRO A 65 18.18 -0.46 -10.20
N GLU A 66 17.99 -0.48 -11.52
CA GLU A 66 17.28 0.57 -12.27
C GLU A 66 15.75 0.41 -12.22
N ASP A 67 15.26 -0.75 -11.80
CA ASP A 67 13.83 -1.00 -11.69
C ASP A 67 13.23 -0.22 -10.52
N ALA A 68 12.28 0.68 -10.84
CA ALA A 68 11.53 1.41 -9.85
C ALA A 68 10.35 0.58 -9.33
N PHE A 69 10.32 0.33 -8.03
CA PHE A 69 9.17 -0.26 -7.35
C PHE A 69 8.32 0.85 -6.76
N GLU A 70 7.01 0.81 -7.04
CA GLU A 70 6.07 1.81 -6.54
C GLU A 70 5.48 1.35 -5.19
N PRO A 71 5.94 1.94 -4.07
CA PRO A 71 5.47 1.55 -2.75
C PRO A 71 4.02 1.95 -2.52
N SER A 72 3.28 1.16 -1.76
CA SER A 72 1.89 1.42 -1.48
C SER A 72 1.53 1.15 -0.02
N TYR A 73 1.18 2.19 0.73
CA TYR A 73 0.63 2.07 2.08
C TYR A 73 -0.71 1.33 2.11
N LEU A 74 -1.43 1.24 0.98
CA LEU A 74 -2.69 0.50 0.92
C LEU A 74 -2.52 -1.02 0.83
N ASN A 75 -1.29 -1.51 0.75
CA ASN A 75 -0.99 -2.94 0.89
C ASN A 75 -0.91 -3.36 2.37
N PHE A 76 -1.79 -2.79 3.19
CA PHE A 76 -1.91 -3.05 4.62
C PHE A 76 -2.77 -4.28 4.91
N LEU A 77 -2.61 -4.86 6.09
CA LEU A 77 -3.38 -6.01 6.57
C LEU A 77 -4.21 -5.64 7.80
N PRO A 78 -5.55 -5.60 7.72
CA PRO A 78 -6.41 -5.53 8.90
C PRO A 78 -6.42 -6.89 9.62
N ILE A 79 -6.13 -6.84 10.91
CA ILE A 79 -6.22 -8.01 11.83
C ILE A 79 -7.14 -7.68 13.00
N ASN A 80 -7.34 -8.65 13.92
CA ASN A 80 -8.13 -8.39 15.12
C ASN A 80 -7.46 -7.34 16.01
N GLY A 81 -8.12 -6.17 16.14
CA GLY A 81 -7.65 -5.08 16.97
C GLY A 81 -6.59 -4.16 16.36
N ALA A 82 -5.99 -4.52 15.21
CA ALA A 82 -4.97 -3.70 14.60
C ALA A 82 -5.04 -3.65 13.07
N VAL A 83 -4.27 -2.72 12.47
CA VAL A 83 -3.98 -2.65 11.03
C VAL A 83 -2.47 -2.56 10.87
N LEU A 84 -1.87 -3.53 10.18
CA LEU A 84 -0.45 -3.57 9.90
C LEU A 84 -0.17 -2.85 8.58
N VAL A 85 0.58 -1.75 8.61
CA VAL A 85 0.81 -0.86 7.46
C VAL A 85 2.27 -0.92 7.05
N PRO A 86 2.55 -1.20 5.77
CA PRO A 86 3.92 -1.19 5.28
C PRO A 86 4.54 0.21 5.41
N GLN A 87 5.81 0.24 5.80
CA GLN A 87 6.65 1.44 5.85
C GLN A 87 7.90 1.21 5.00
N PHE A 88 8.42 2.29 4.44
CA PHE A 88 9.48 2.24 3.43
C PHE A 88 10.70 3.09 3.78
N GLY A 89 10.70 3.74 4.95
CA GLY A 89 11.68 4.79 5.28
C GLY A 89 11.43 6.10 4.53
N ASP A 90 10.20 6.30 4.08
CA ASP A 90 9.76 7.45 3.29
C ASP A 90 9.34 8.60 4.20
N PRO A 91 9.57 9.88 3.82
CA PRO A 91 9.12 11.03 4.59
C PRO A 91 7.63 11.04 4.92
N ASN A 92 6.80 10.40 4.10
CA ASN A 92 5.35 10.33 4.25
C ASN A 92 4.86 9.16 5.12
N ASP A 93 5.75 8.28 5.58
CA ASP A 93 5.40 7.10 6.38
C ASP A 93 4.52 7.46 7.60
N ALA A 94 4.93 8.46 8.38
CA ALA A 94 4.20 8.87 9.57
C ALA A 94 2.83 9.51 9.25
N GLN A 95 2.70 10.21 8.13
CA GLN A 95 1.43 10.79 7.72
C GLN A 95 0.47 9.71 7.21
N ALA A 96 0.96 8.72 6.48
CA ALA A 96 0.17 7.60 6.01
C ALA A 96 -0.46 6.79 7.17
N LEU A 97 0.27 6.59 8.27
CA LEU A 97 -0.29 5.97 9.48
C LEU A 97 -1.47 6.77 10.05
N LYS A 98 -1.36 8.10 10.10
CA LYS A 98 -2.45 8.97 10.59
C LYS A 98 -3.67 8.92 9.66
N ASP A 99 -3.45 8.92 8.35
CA ASP A 99 -4.53 8.85 7.36
C ASP A 99 -5.28 7.52 7.48
N ILE A 100 -4.56 6.41 7.65
CA ILE A 100 -5.15 5.08 7.83
C ILE A 100 -5.83 4.98 9.20
N GLN A 101 -5.25 5.55 10.27
CA GLN A 101 -5.89 5.60 11.59
C GLN A 101 -7.24 6.31 11.56
N ALA A 102 -7.39 7.36 10.75
CA ALA A 102 -8.67 8.05 10.56
C ALA A 102 -9.73 7.16 9.87
N ALA A 103 -9.31 6.17 9.09
CA ALA A 103 -10.19 5.18 8.47
C ALA A 103 -10.54 4.02 9.41
N TYR A 104 -9.69 3.73 10.38
CA TYR A 104 -9.83 2.63 11.36
C TYR A 104 -9.76 3.13 12.81
N PRO A 105 -10.74 3.94 13.26
CA PRO A 105 -10.68 4.58 14.60
C PRO A 105 -10.69 3.58 15.75
N ASP A 106 -11.23 2.39 15.54
CA ASP A 106 -11.38 1.34 16.56
C ASP A 106 -10.24 0.30 16.55
N ARG A 107 -9.18 0.55 15.79
CA ARG A 107 -8.02 -0.36 15.68
C ARG A 107 -6.72 0.40 15.87
N GLU A 108 -5.73 -0.27 16.43
CA GLU A 108 -4.38 0.25 16.48
C GLU A 108 -3.73 0.17 15.09
N VAL A 109 -3.19 1.27 14.58
CA VAL A 109 -2.47 1.28 13.30
C VAL A 109 -0.98 1.20 13.58
N ILE A 110 -0.36 0.11 13.12
CA ILE A 110 1.03 -0.25 13.38
C ILE A 110 1.83 -0.21 12.09
N GLY A 111 2.86 0.65 12.03
CA GLY A 111 3.80 0.69 10.92
C GLY A 111 4.82 -0.44 11.03
N ILE A 112 5.08 -1.13 9.93
CA ILE A 112 6.08 -2.20 9.85
C ILE A 112 7.02 -1.90 8.69
N MET A 113 8.32 -1.81 8.96
CA MET A 113 9.32 -1.66 7.90
C MET A 113 9.34 -2.91 7.01
N THR A 114 9.01 -2.73 5.74
CA THR A 114 8.86 -3.83 4.78
C THR A 114 9.36 -3.44 3.39
N ARG A 115 10.40 -2.58 3.34
CA ARG A 115 10.96 -2.10 2.07
C ARG A 115 11.36 -3.26 1.16
N GLU A 116 12.00 -4.27 1.71
CA GLU A 116 12.53 -5.41 0.95
C GLU A 116 11.41 -6.33 0.42
N VAL A 117 10.25 -6.34 1.06
CA VAL A 117 9.11 -7.18 0.62
C VAL A 117 8.57 -6.72 -0.74
N ILE A 118 8.72 -5.43 -1.08
CA ILE A 118 8.22 -4.89 -2.35
C ILE A 118 8.89 -5.50 -3.58
N TYR A 119 10.11 -6.02 -3.44
CA TYR A 119 10.85 -6.64 -4.54
C TYR A 119 10.11 -7.87 -5.12
N GLY A 120 9.23 -8.50 -4.33
CA GLY A 120 8.32 -9.54 -4.79
C GLY A 120 7.09 -9.05 -5.57
N GLY A 121 6.92 -7.72 -5.74
CA GLY A 121 5.82 -7.11 -6.48
C GLY A 121 4.58 -6.80 -5.66
N GLY A 122 4.65 -6.86 -4.33
CA GLY A 122 3.57 -6.55 -3.40
C GLY A 122 4.08 -6.15 -2.03
N ASN A 123 3.26 -6.30 -0.97
CA ASN A 123 3.70 -6.07 0.40
C ASN A 123 2.88 -6.92 1.38
N ILE A 124 2.66 -6.47 2.62
CA ILE A 124 2.08 -7.23 3.73
C ILE A 124 0.80 -7.96 3.33
N HIS A 125 -0.15 -7.28 2.69
CA HIS A 125 -1.41 -7.92 2.27
C HIS A 125 -1.16 -9.05 1.27
N CYS A 126 -0.29 -8.81 0.29
CA CYS A 126 -0.05 -9.76 -0.82
C CYS A 126 0.61 -11.07 -0.36
N ILE A 127 1.38 -11.05 0.73
CA ILE A 127 2.06 -12.23 1.28
C ILE A 127 1.27 -12.91 2.41
N THR A 128 0.05 -12.46 2.69
CA THR A 128 -0.77 -12.98 3.80
C THR A 128 -2.07 -13.59 3.31
N GLN A 129 -2.61 -14.51 4.10
CA GLN A 129 -3.92 -15.12 3.90
C GLN A 129 -4.73 -15.03 5.20
N GLN A 130 -5.93 -14.49 5.12
CA GLN A 130 -6.82 -14.36 6.27
C GLN A 130 -7.40 -15.73 6.66
N GLN A 131 -7.31 -16.06 7.95
CA GLN A 131 -7.99 -17.19 8.52
C GLN A 131 -9.08 -16.69 9.48
N PRO A 132 -10.37 -16.72 9.09
CA PRO A 132 -11.45 -16.27 9.94
C PRO A 132 -11.53 -17.08 11.23
N LYS A 133 -11.72 -16.39 12.37
CA LYS A 133 -11.97 -17.06 13.64
C LYS A 133 -13.29 -17.82 13.58
N ALA A 134 -13.28 -19.09 13.95
CA ALA A 134 -14.51 -19.88 14.05
C ALA A 134 -15.49 -19.24 15.05
N ARG A 135 -16.76 -19.14 14.67
CA ARG A 135 -17.81 -18.76 15.61
C ARG A 135 -18.10 -19.99 16.48
N HIS A 136 -17.80 -19.90 17.78
CA HIS A 136 -18.34 -20.88 18.72
C HIS A 136 -19.85 -20.65 18.78
N LYS A 137 -20.61 -21.70 18.47
CA LYS A 137 -22.06 -21.72 18.69
C LYS A 137 -22.36 -21.81 20.17
#